data_b41ccd02ac4c7f03014d7c3bd9859ea5
#
_entry.id   b41ccd02ac4c7f03014d7c3bd9859ea5
#
_cell.length_a   1.000
_cell.length_b   1.000
_cell.length_c   1.000
_cell.angle_alpha   90.00
_cell.angle_beta   90.00
_cell.angle_gamma   90.00
#
_symmetry.space_group_name_H-M   'P 1'
#
loop_
_entity.id
_entity.type
_entity.pdbx_description
1 polymer ?
#
loop_
_entity_poly.entity_id
_entity_poly.type
_entity_poly.pdbx_seq_one_letter_code
_entity_poly.pdbx_strand_id
1 'polypeptide(L)'
;DKITAGMGNTENIYEDPSSGTPNYKISTDITNEKLSKAELETVLDAYRRDHPEHFWYNAEHGSMFWILGDRITTVELYCYMSAADSADAKKKFDDAAAELLRDITPDMPEFDREKLLHDRLAKKITYDLNEAYMHSAYGALVNGRAVCDGYTESLQYLLGRVGIQAFTVLGMGTDISGNTEPHAWNIVRINGKYYNVDLTWDDQGSNILYAYFNLTDARMTEDHAPEETKYAMPVCDSEEAEYFTVFGGKTEGFSAEELGGLIRNNGTRLHVYVTGDTAAFSNDLRNNFFKMTSAAGLGISAVSGKWYSLGREFLIIVIVRGDANGDGITDIRDYVSMKECALTAGYDKAADINADGSVNASDITELRKRLLEAE
;
A
#
# COMPACT_ATOMS: atom_id res chain seq x y z
N ASP A 1 -27.80 4.98 1.10
CA ASP A 1 -28.04 5.82 -0.11
C ASP A 1 -28.35 7.29 0.22
N LYS A 2 -29.27 7.62 1.17
CA LYS A 2 -29.58 9.02 1.52
C LYS A 2 -28.46 9.73 2.25
N ILE A 3 -27.83 9.05 3.21
CA ILE A 3 -26.68 9.58 3.94
C ILE A 3 -25.53 9.81 2.96
N THR A 4 -25.25 8.85 2.08
CA THR A 4 -24.24 8.95 1.04
C THR A 4 -24.50 10.14 0.10
N ALA A 5 -25.75 10.30 -0.36
CA ALA A 5 -26.13 11.43 -1.21
C ALA A 5 -26.02 12.79 -0.48
N GLY A 6 -26.39 12.82 0.80
CA GLY A 6 -26.27 14.01 1.65
C GLY A 6 -24.83 14.42 1.86
N MET A 7 -23.99 13.49 2.29
CA MET A 7 -22.57 13.70 2.57
C MET A 7 -21.75 13.96 1.32
N GLY A 8 -22.10 13.35 0.18
CA GLY A 8 -21.41 13.54 -1.09
C GLY A 8 -21.58 14.94 -1.71
N ASN A 9 -22.57 15.71 -1.25
CA ASN A 9 -22.74 17.10 -1.69
C ASN A 9 -22.27 18.06 -0.60
N THR A 10 -21.08 18.59 -0.75
CA THR A 10 -20.45 19.53 0.20
C THR A 10 -21.24 20.82 0.39
N GLU A 11 -22.09 21.23 -0.58
CA GLU A 11 -22.97 22.39 -0.45
C GLU A 11 -24.02 22.24 0.66
N ASN A 12 -24.31 21.00 1.08
CA ASN A 12 -25.21 20.70 2.18
C ASN A 12 -24.61 20.97 3.56
N ILE A 13 -23.29 21.22 3.64
CA ILE A 13 -22.61 21.52 4.90
C ILE A 13 -23.03 22.94 5.35
N TYR A 14 -23.56 23.05 6.54
CA TYR A 14 -23.90 24.32 7.15
C TYR A 14 -23.16 24.49 8.48
N GLU A 15 -22.96 25.75 8.89
CA GLU A 15 -22.40 26.09 10.19
C GLU A 15 -23.54 26.20 11.22
N ASP A 16 -23.42 25.48 12.34
CA ASP A 16 -24.36 25.59 13.45
C ASP A 16 -23.93 26.75 14.37
N PRO A 17 -24.64 27.88 14.40
CA PRO A 17 -24.26 29.05 15.17
C PRO A 17 -24.45 28.87 16.68
N SER A 18 -25.03 27.78 17.14
CA SER A 18 -25.38 27.55 18.54
C SER A 18 -24.19 27.19 19.43
N SER A 19 -23.04 26.80 18.86
CA SER A 19 -21.93 26.20 19.62
C SER A 19 -20.81 27.16 20.03
N GLY A 20 -20.78 28.40 19.55
CA GLY A 20 -19.73 29.37 19.86
C GLY A 20 -18.33 29.08 19.28
N THR A 21 -18.14 27.90 18.68
CA THR A 21 -16.99 27.49 17.86
C THR A 21 -17.52 26.99 16.52
N PRO A 22 -16.78 27.16 15.42
CA PRO A 22 -17.20 26.62 14.13
C PRO A 22 -17.61 25.17 14.26
N ASN A 23 -18.85 24.86 13.97
CA ASN A 23 -19.44 23.53 14.08
C ASN A 23 -20.22 23.24 12.80
N TYR A 24 -19.61 22.43 11.93
CA TYR A 24 -20.15 22.13 10.62
C TYR A 24 -20.94 20.83 10.65
N LYS A 25 -22.10 20.82 9.99
CA LYS A 25 -23.03 19.67 9.97
C LYS A 25 -23.66 19.46 8.62
N ILE A 26 -24.10 18.24 8.37
CA ILE A 26 -25.05 17.90 7.31
C ILE A 26 -26.28 17.27 7.95
N SER A 27 -27.45 17.76 7.57
CA SER A 27 -28.74 17.23 7.99
C SER A 27 -29.36 16.38 6.88
N THR A 28 -29.78 15.17 7.19
CA THR A 28 -30.41 14.24 6.23
C THR A 28 -31.73 13.71 6.77
N ASP A 29 -32.81 13.88 5.98
CA ASP A 29 -34.11 13.27 6.26
C ASP A 29 -34.10 11.78 5.89
N ILE A 30 -34.28 10.93 6.90
CA ILE A 30 -34.36 9.47 6.79
C ILE A 30 -35.70 8.91 7.27
N THR A 31 -36.75 9.74 7.35
CA THR A 31 -38.08 9.37 7.85
C THR A 31 -38.62 8.11 7.17
N ASN A 32 -38.44 7.99 5.85
CA ASN A 32 -38.93 6.87 5.07
C ASN A 32 -38.16 5.56 5.28
N GLU A 33 -36.98 5.62 5.82
CA GLU A 33 -36.14 4.43 6.08
C GLU A 33 -36.56 3.67 7.32
N LYS A 34 -37.31 4.33 8.21
CA LYS A 34 -37.93 3.76 9.43
C LYS A 34 -36.92 3.07 10.37
N LEU A 35 -35.71 3.59 10.45
CA LEU A 35 -34.64 3.02 11.26
C LEU A 35 -34.88 3.26 12.75
N SER A 36 -34.59 2.25 13.55
CA SER A 36 -34.36 2.38 14.98
C SER A 36 -32.94 2.95 15.23
N LYS A 37 -32.69 3.35 16.49
CA LYS A 37 -31.35 3.84 16.89
C LYS A 37 -30.24 2.82 16.62
N ALA A 38 -30.45 1.54 16.98
CA ALA A 38 -29.47 0.49 16.80
C ALA A 38 -29.17 0.21 15.32
N GLU A 39 -30.20 0.28 14.47
CA GLU A 39 -30.01 0.14 13.01
C GLU A 39 -29.27 1.34 12.44
N LEU A 40 -29.57 2.57 12.89
CA LEU A 40 -28.81 3.75 12.45
C LEU A 40 -27.34 3.67 12.86
N GLU A 41 -27.03 3.28 14.10
CA GLU A 41 -25.63 3.09 14.57
C GLU A 41 -24.86 2.08 13.70
N THR A 42 -25.53 0.99 13.30
CA THR A 42 -24.93 -0.01 12.39
C THR A 42 -24.70 0.57 10.99
N VAL A 43 -25.67 1.34 10.47
CA VAL A 43 -25.53 2.01 9.16
C VAL A 43 -24.41 3.05 9.18
N LEU A 44 -24.27 3.83 10.24
CA LEU A 44 -23.21 4.85 10.34
C LEU A 44 -21.81 4.22 10.50
N ASP A 45 -21.72 3.09 11.22
CA ASP A 45 -20.46 2.34 11.30
C ASP A 45 -20.04 1.79 9.94
N ALA A 46 -20.95 1.14 9.22
CA ALA A 46 -20.70 0.67 7.85
C ALA A 46 -20.39 1.85 6.91
N TYR A 47 -21.16 2.92 6.99
CA TYR A 47 -20.97 4.11 6.16
C TYR A 47 -19.56 4.71 6.28
N ARG A 48 -19.05 4.84 7.50
CA ARG A 48 -17.70 5.36 7.75
C ARG A 48 -16.62 4.51 7.08
N ARG A 49 -16.80 3.19 7.07
CA ARG A 49 -15.85 2.24 6.48
C ARG A 49 -15.95 2.16 4.97
N ASP A 50 -17.16 2.35 4.42
CA ASP A 50 -17.44 2.18 2.98
C ASP A 50 -17.23 3.46 2.15
N HIS A 51 -17.09 4.63 2.80
CA HIS A 51 -17.03 5.93 2.13
C HIS A 51 -15.82 6.79 2.54
N PRO A 52 -14.59 6.31 2.31
CA PRO A 52 -13.37 7.07 2.64
C PRO A 52 -13.24 8.37 1.83
N GLU A 53 -13.97 8.52 0.72
CA GLU A 53 -14.06 9.75 -0.06
C GLU A 53 -14.78 10.89 0.66
N HIS A 54 -15.51 10.58 1.75
CA HIS A 54 -16.18 11.57 2.60
C HIS A 54 -15.35 11.91 3.85
N PHE A 55 -14.06 12.08 3.69
CA PHE A 55 -13.07 12.34 4.74
C PHE A 55 -13.34 13.60 5.58
N TRP A 56 -14.24 14.47 5.17
CA TRP A 56 -14.73 15.60 5.98
C TRP A 56 -15.73 15.18 7.06
N TYR A 57 -16.23 13.95 7.05
CA TYR A 57 -17.12 13.41 8.08
C TYR A 57 -16.37 13.20 9.39
N ASN A 58 -16.83 13.88 10.46
CA ASN A 58 -16.30 13.75 11.81
C ASN A 58 -17.08 12.71 12.61
N ALA A 59 -16.76 11.44 12.41
CA ALA A 59 -17.40 10.34 13.13
C ALA A 59 -17.11 10.34 14.64
N GLU A 60 -15.96 10.90 15.07
CA GLU A 60 -15.57 10.97 16.48
C GLU A 60 -16.47 11.94 17.30
N HIS A 61 -16.98 12.98 16.63
CA HIS A 61 -17.91 13.91 17.28
C HIS A 61 -19.31 13.30 17.46
N GLY A 62 -19.57 12.12 16.86
CA GLY A 62 -20.83 11.41 16.94
C GLY A 62 -21.85 11.92 15.92
N SER A 63 -23.13 11.71 16.25
CA SER A 63 -24.27 12.15 15.44
C SER A 63 -25.41 12.61 16.32
N MET A 64 -26.21 13.57 15.83
CA MET A 64 -27.49 13.94 16.42
C MET A 64 -28.62 13.37 15.57
N PHE A 65 -29.70 12.98 16.20
CA PHE A 65 -30.87 12.48 15.49
C PHE A 65 -32.19 12.83 16.20
N TRP A 66 -33.23 12.98 15.41
CA TRP A 66 -34.59 13.22 15.90
C TRP A 66 -35.42 11.96 15.77
N ILE A 67 -36.26 11.71 16.81
CA ILE A 67 -37.08 10.52 16.89
C ILE A 67 -38.56 10.95 16.90
N LEU A 68 -39.38 10.27 16.10
CA LEU A 68 -40.82 10.33 16.14
C LEU A 68 -41.39 8.94 16.45
N GLY A 69 -41.92 8.76 17.66
CA GLY A 69 -42.27 7.44 18.16
C GLY A 69 -41.03 6.62 18.48
N ASP A 70 -40.85 5.51 17.76
CA ASP A 70 -39.69 4.59 17.87
C ASP A 70 -38.74 4.66 16.66
N ARG A 71 -38.97 5.62 15.74
CA ARG A 71 -38.25 5.73 14.46
C ARG A 71 -37.53 7.05 14.35
N ILE A 72 -36.32 6.99 13.73
CA ILE A 72 -35.54 8.17 13.45
C ILE A 72 -36.08 8.84 12.18
N THR A 73 -36.22 10.16 12.24
CA THR A 73 -36.70 10.98 11.12
C THR A 73 -35.57 11.74 10.45
N THR A 74 -34.65 12.27 11.24
CA THR A 74 -33.52 13.09 10.74
C THR A 74 -32.25 12.68 11.46
N VAL A 75 -31.16 12.69 10.74
CA VAL A 75 -29.80 12.55 11.28
C VAL A 75 -28.96 13.75 10.89
N GLU A 76 -28.24 14.32 11.85
CA GLU A 76 -27.18 15.31 11.62
C GLU A 76 -25.84 14.67 11.87
N LEU A 77 -24.96 14.78 10.89
CA LEU A 77 -23.59 14.30 10.92
C LEU A 77 -22.64 15.50 10.98
N TYR A 78 -21.68 15.44 11.88
CA TYR A 78 -20.68 16.48 12.03
C TYR A 78 -19.62 16.39 10.94
N CYS A 79 -19.07 17.56 10.58
CA CYS A 79 -18.00 17.69 9.59
C CYS A 79 -16.81 18.46 10.17
N TYR A 80 -15.60 18.10 9.77
CA TYR A 80 -14.36 18.81 10.15
C TYR A 80 -14.20 20.17 9.44
N MET A 81 -14.89 20.36 8.30
CA MET A 81 -14.65 21.48 7.39
C MET A 81 -15.93 22.19 7.02
N SER A 82 -15.79 23.48 6.64
CA SER A 82 -16.88 24.23 5.99
C SER A 82 -17.24 23.64 4.61
N ALA A 83 -18.37 24.06 4.04
CA ALA A 83 -18.77 23.70 2.68
C ALA A 83 -17.69 24.05 1.64
N ALA A 84 -17.14 25.27 1.73
CA ALA A 84 -16.12 25.75 0.80
C ALA A 84 -14.80 24.96 0.93
N ASP A 85 -14.33 24.74 2.17
CA ASP A 85 -13.10 23.99 2.43
C ASP A 85 -13.23 22.53 2.01
N SER A 86 -14.39 21.90 2.26
CA SER A 86 -14.66 20.52 1.84
C SER A 86 -14.69 20.37 0.32
N ALA A 87 -15.25 21.35 -0.40
CA ALA A 87 -15.28 21.35 -1.88
C ALA A 87 -13.86 21.46 -2.47
N ASP A 88 -13.03 22.32 -1.89
CA ASP A 88 -11.63 22.52 -2.32
C ASP A 88 -10.78 21.28 -2.00
N ALA A 89 -10.96 20.72 -0.80
CA ALA A 89 -10.30 19.49 -0.39
C ALA A 89 -10.72 18.29 -1.27
N LYS A 90 -12.02 18.17 -1.58
CA LYS A 90 -12.53 17.13 -2.48
C LYS A 90 -11.89 17.20 -3.85
N LYS A 91 -11.75 18.41 -4.42
CA LYS A 91 -11.08 18.59 -5.72
C LYS A 91 -9.63 18.09 -5.67
N LYS A 92 -8.86 18.46 -4.63
CA LYS A 92 -7.47 17.99 -4.46
C LYS A 92 -7.41 16.46 -4.32
N PHE A 93 -8.34 15.88 -3.60
CA PHE A 93 -8.46 14.44 -3.42
C PHE A 93 -8.74 13.72 -4.74
N ASP A 94 -9.72 14.21 -5.52
CA ASP A 94 -10.08 13.65 -6.83
C ASP A 94 -8.91 13.75 -7.82
N ASP A 95 -8.19 14.89 -7.85
CA ASP A 95 -7.01 15.09 -8.69
C ASP A 95 -5.87 14.12 -8.32
N ALA A 96 -5.60 13.94 -7.02
CA ALA A 96 -4.58 13.01 -6.53
C ALA A 96 -4.93 11.53 -6.81
N ALA A 97 -6.20 11.17 -6.67
CA ALA A 97 -6.67 9.83 -7.03
C ALA A 97 -6.56 9.58 -8.55
N ALA A 98 -6.94 10.56 -9.37
CA ALA A 98 -6.83 10.46 -10.83
C ALA A 98 -5.38 10.24 -11.30
N GLU A 99 -4.41 10.83 -10.62
CA GLU A 99 -2.99 10.60 -10.91
C GLU A 99 -2.59 9.15 -10.66
N LEU A 100 -3.01 8.56 -9.53
CA LEU A 100 -2.70 7.17 -9.19
C LEU A 100 -3.45 6.16 -10.05
N LEU A 101 -4.62 6.53 -10.58
CA LEU A 101 -5.43 5.71 -11.48
C LEU A 101 -5.00 5.78 -12.95
N ARG A 102 -4.07 6.69 -13.30
CA ARG A 102 -3.60 6.85 -14.68
C ARG A 102 -3.07 5.54 -15.25
N ASP A 103 -3.43 5.26 -16.50
CA ASP A 103 -3.03 4.08 -17.27
C ASP A 103 -3.57 2.73 -16.73
N ILE A 104 -4.47 2.76 -15.75
CA ILE A 104 -5.19 1.56 -15.33
C ILE A 104 -6.46 1.44 -16.18
N THR A 105 -6.56 0.33 -16.90
CA THR A 105 -7.69 0.08 -17.81
C THR A 105 -8.52 -1.13 -17.37
N PRO A 106 -9.81 -1.21 -17.72
CA PRO A 106 -10.68 -2.32 -17.30
C PRO A 106 -10.28 -3.69 -17.84
N ASP A 107 -9.50 -3.74 -18.92
CA ASP A 107 -8.99 -4.95 -19.53
C ASP A 107 -7.73 -5.52 -18.85
N MET A 108 -7.10 -4.75 -17.95
CA MET A 108 -6.05 -5.29 -17.08
C MET A 108 -6.64 -6.32 -16.11
N PRO A 109 -5.94 -7.45 -15.84
CA PRO A 109 -6.34 -8.40 -14.80
C PRO A 109 -6.55 -7.71 -13.44
N GLU A 110 -7.49 -8.20 -12.63
CA GLU A 110 -7.78 -7.62 -11.30
C GLU A 110 -6.53 -7.60 -10.41
N PHE A 111 -5.77 -8.69 -10.40
CA PHE A 111 -4.51 -8.79 -9.66
C PHE A 111 -3.49 -7.72 -10.08
N ASP A 112 -3.34 -7.46 -11.38
CA ASP A 112 -2.37 -6.47 -11.87
C ASP A 112 -2.80 -5.03 -11.50
N ARG A 113 -4.12 -4.74 -11.55
CA ARG A 113 -4.68 -3.45 -11.10
C ARG A 113 -4.46 -3.23 -9.62
N GLU A 114 -4.73 -4.25 -8.81
CA GLU A 114 -4.51 -4.24 -7.36
C GLU A 114 -3.03 -4.00 -7.03
N LYS A 115 -2.13 -4.84 -7.58
CA LYS A 115 -0.70 -4.72 -7.34
C LYS A 115 -0.15 -3.36 -7.75
N LEU A 116 -0.60 -2.83 -8.89
CA LEU A 116 -0.16 -1.53 -9.37
C LEU A 116 -0.59 -0.40 -8.41
N LEU A 117 -1.81 -0.46 -7.88
CA LEU A 117 -2.29 0.51 -6.89
C LEU A 117 -1.59 0.38 -5.54
N HIS A 118 -1.38 -0.84 -5.06
CA HIS A 118 -0.59 -1.14 -3.87
C HIS A 118 0.80 -0.50 -3.97
N ASP A 119 1.53 -0.78 -5.06
CA ASP A 119 2.88 -0.27 -5.27
C ASP A 119 2.94 1.25 -5.44
N ARG A 120 1.93 1.85 -6.07
CA ARG A 120 1.82 3.31 -6.23
C ARG A 120 1.56 4.00 -4.91
N LEU A 121 0.70 3.43 -4.07
CA LEU A 121 0.41 3.96 -2.73
C LEU A 121 1.61 3.82 -1.80
N ALA A 122 2.27 2.66 -1.74
CA ALA A 122 3.48 2.46 -0.94
C ALA A 122 4.61 3.44 -1.32
N LYS A 123 4.71 3.81 -2.60
CA LYS A 123 5.68 4.84 -3.04
C LYS A 123 5.27 6.26 -2.71
N LYS A 124 3.99 6.53 -2.57
CA LYS A 124 3.43 7.87 -2.36
C LYS A 124 3.34 8.23 -0.90
N ILE A 125 2.98 7.29 -0.04
CA ILE A 125 2.67 7.54 1.36
C ILE A 125 3.93 7.35 2.21
N THR A 126 4.07 8.17 3.24
CA THR A 126 5.04 7.99 4.32
C THR A 126 4.28 7.81 5.62
N TYR A 127 4.60 6.77 6.40
CA TYR A 127 3.97 6.56 7.70
C TYR A 127 4.34 7.70 8.66
N ASP A 128 3.34 8.45 9.14
CA ASP A 128 3.57 9.64 9.96
C ASP A 128 2.44 9.83 11.00
N LEU A 129 2.82 9.84 12.27
CA LEU A 129 1.94 10.03 13.42
C LEU A 129 1.60 11.51 13.71
N ASN A 130 2.17 12.45 12.96
CA ASN A 130 2.04 13.90 13.22
C ASN A 130 1.27 14.64 12.12
N GLU A 131 0.75 13.92 11.12
CA GLU A 131 -0.06 14.52 10.05
C GLU A 131 -1.50 14.80 10.54
N ALA A 132 -2.05 15.96 10.20
CA ALA A 132 -3.37 16.38 10.67
C ALA A 132 -4.52 15.46 10.19
N TYR A 133 -4.36 14.84 9.03
CA TYR A 133 -5.34 13.93 8.42
C TYR A 133 -4.82 12.49 8.32
N MET A 134 -3.92 12.09 9.22
CA MET A 134 -3.23 10.79 9.16
C MET A 134 -4.17 9.59 9.16
N HIS A 135 -5.35 9.70 9.76
CA HIS A 135 -6.38 8.65 9.84
C HIS A 135 -7.37 8.68 8.66
N SER A 136 -7.01 9.29 7.53
CA SER A 136 -7.92 9.41 6.40
C SER A 136 -7.22 9.20 5.06
N ALA A 137 -8.00 8.77 4.07
CA ALA A 137 -7.55 8.71 2.69
C ALA A 137 -7.08 10.07 2.15
N TYR A 138 -7.57 11.19 2.68
CA TYR A 138 -7.11 12.52 2.30
C TYR A 138 -5.64 12.75 2.69
N GLY A 139 -5.26 12.42 3.94
CA GLY A 139 -3.86 12.51 4.39
C GLY A 139 -2.93 11.69 3.50
N ALA A 140 -3.32 10.46 3.19
CA ALA A 140 -2.56 9.56 2.34
C ALA A 140 -2.44 10.07 0.89
N LEU A 141 -3.56 10.40 0.24
CA LEU A 141 -3.59 10.72 -1.20
C LEU A 141 -3.11 12.14 -1.50
N VAL A 142 -3.48 13.13 -0.66
CA VAL A 142 -3.17 14.55 -0.92
C VAL A 142 -1.87 14.96 -0.24
N ASN A 143 -1.70 14.63 1.05
CA ASN A 143 -0.53 15.06 1.82
C ASN A 143 0.63 14.05 1.71
N GLY A 144 0.36 12.82 1.25
CA GLY A 144 1.36 11.75 1.16
C GLY A 144 1.82 11.24 2.52
N ARG A 145 1.01 11.42 3.57
CA ARG A 145 1.33 11.05 4.95
C ARG A 145 0.11 10.49 5.65
N ALA A 146 0.24 9.31 6.25
CA ALA A 146 -0.84 8.65 6.94
C ALA A 146 -0.35 7.61 7.95
N VAL A 147 -1.26 7.09 8.77
CA VAL A 147 -1.13 5.85 9.53
C VAL A 147 -1.98 4.76 8.88
N CYS A 148 -2.08 3.58 9.50
CA CYS A 148 -2.75 2.40 8.94
C CYS A 148 -4.16 2.69 8.38
N ASP A 149 -4.99 3.50 9.05
CA ASP A 149 -6.31 3.89 8.56
C ASP A 149 -6.25 4.57 7.19
N GLY A 150 -5.35 5.56 7.04
CA GLY A 150 -5.23 6.30 5.78
C GLY A 150 -4.69 5.43 4.63
N TYR A 151 -3.77 4.49 4.90
CA TYR A 151 -3.33 3.48 3.93
C TYR A 151 -4.50 2.61 3.48
N THR A 152 -5.23 2.06 4.45
CA THR A 152 -6.36 1.16 4.24
C THR A 152 -7.50 1.82 3.47
N GLU A 153 -7.92 3.02 3.89
CA GLU A 153 -8.97 3.79 3.23
C GLU A 153 -8.59 4.19 1.80
N SER A 154 -7.32 4.54 1.56
CA SER A 154 -6.84 4.91 0.24
C SER A 154 -6.84 3.74 -0.72
N LEU A 155 -6.37 2.57 -0.28
CA LEU A 155 -6.37 1.37 -1.09
C LEU A 155 -7.82 0.95 -1.42
N GLN A 156 -8.71 0.92 -0.42
CA GLN A 156 -10.13 0.61 -0.63
C GLN A 156 -10.77 1.55 -1.65
N TYR A 157 -10.58 2.86 -1.51
CA TYR A 157 -11.13 3.85 -2.43
C TYR A 157 -10.65 3.64 -3.87
N LEU A 158 -9.34 3.51 -4.07
CA LEU A 158 -8.76 3.37 -5.40
C LEU A 158 -9.15 2.04 -6.06
N LEU A 159 -9.20 0.94 -5.29
CA LEU A 159 -9.67 -0.36 -5.78
C LEU A 159 -11.13 -0.28 -6.23
N GLY A 160 -12.00 0.38 -5.45
CA GLY A 160 -13.40 0.62 -5.83
C GLY A 160 -13.51 1.39 -7.15
N ARG A 161 -12.63 2.36 -7.40
CA ARG A 161 -12.61 3.16 -8.65
C ARG A 161 -12.22 2.34 -9.88
N VAL A 162 -11.51 1.24 -9.71
CA VAL A 162 -11.15 0.31 -10.79
C VAL A 162 -11.99 -0.98 -10.79
N GLY A 163 -13.10 -0.99 -10.05
CA GLY A 163 -14.09 -2.09 -10.06
C GLY A 163 -13.69 -3.30 -9.21
N ILE A 164 -12.73 -3.16 -8.29
CA ILE A 164 -12.33 -4.18 -7.34
C ILE A 164 -12.98 -3.87 -5.99
N GLN A 165 -13.70 -4.85 -5.44
CA GLN A 165 -14.34 -4.73 -4.13
C GLN A 165 -13.29 -4.87 -3.02
N ALA A 166 -13.29 -3.95 -2.09
CA ALA A 166 -12.43 -3.99 -0.91
C ALA A 166 -13.19 -3.53 0.35
N PHE A 167 -12.75 -4.02 1.50
CA PHE A 167 -13.34 -3.74 2.81
C PHE A 167 -12.25 -3.35 3.79
N THR A 168 -12.53 -2.39 4.66
CA THR A 168 -11.68 -2.07 5.81
C THR A 168 -11.93 -3.07 6.94
N VAL A 169 -10.85 -3.64 7.47
CA VAL A 169 -10.83 -4.44 8.69
C VAL A 169 -10.13 -3.63 9.77
N LEU A 170 -10.74 -3.55 10.95
CA LEU A 170 -10.10 -3.01 12.15
C LEU A 170 -9.76 -4.15 13.10
N GLY A 171 -8.69 -3.99 13.87
CA GLY A 171 -8.25 -5.01 14.81
C GLY A 171 -6.98 -4.63 15.54
N MET A 172 -6.20 -5.62 15.86
CA MET A 172 -4.88 -5.47 16.50
C MET A 172 -3.82 -6.10 15.62
N GLY A 173 -2.68 -5.43 15.47
CA GLY A 173 -1.47 -5.98 14.85
C GLY A 173 -0.40 -6.20 15.90
N THR A 174 0.36 -7.31 15.79
CA THR A 174 1.46 -7.63 16.68
C THR A 174 2.78 -7.66 15.91
N ASP A 175 3.67 -6.73 16.17
CA ASP A 175 4.95 -6.63 15.49
C ASP A 175 5.93 -7.75 15.84
N ILE A 176 7.05 -7.86 15.14
CA ILE A 176 8.09 -8.86 15.35
C ILE A 176 8.76 -8.77 16.74
N SER A 177 8.58 -7.67 17.46
CA SER A 177 9.06 -7.48 18.84
C SER A 177 8.02 -7.93 19.89
N GLY A 178 6.81 -8.29 19.44
CA GLY A 178 5.68 -8.70 20.28
C GLY A 178 4.86 -7.53 20.81
N ASN A 179 5.03 -6.31 20.29
CA ASN A 179 4.17 -5.17 20.64
C ASN A 179 2.87 -5.29 19.87
N THR A 180 1.75 -5.17 20.58
CA THR A 180 0.41 -5.22 20.00
C THR A 180 -0.24 -3.86 20.10
N GLU A 181 -0.76 -3.36 18.97
CA GLU A 181 -1.41 -2.04 18.88
C GLU A 181 -2.63 -2.08 17.95
N PRO A 182 -3.57 -1.11 18.07
CA PRO A 182 -4.67 -0.97 17.13
C PRO A 182 -4.16 -0.83 15.70
N HIS A 183 -4.79 -1.57 14.80
CA HIS A 183 -4.36 -1.66 13.41
C HIS A 183 -5.53 -1.78 12.45
N ALA A 184 -5.29 -1.41 11.18
CA ALA A 184 -6.26 -1.50 10.10
C ALA A 184 -5.61 -2.07 8.84
N TRP A 185 -6.35 -2.94 8.13
CA TRP A 185 -5.95 -3.52 6.84
C TRP A 185 -7.17 -3.73 5.94
N ASN A 186 -6.97 -4.30 4.76
CA ASN A 186 -8.06 -4.56 3.83
C ASN A 186 -8.35 -6.06 3.65
N ILE A 187 -9.61 -6.38 3.35
CA ILE A 187 -9.99 -7.58 2.61
C ILE A 187 -10.34 -7.13 1.19
N VAL A 188 -9.73 -7.75 0.17
CA VAL A 188 -9.96 -7.45 -1.24
C VAL A 188 -10.55 -8.66 -1.96
N ARG A 189 -11.32 -8.41 -3.04
CA ARG A 189 -11.91 -9.48 -3.85
C ARG A 189 -11.25 -9.52 -5.22
N ILE A 190 -10.47 -10.59 -5.48
CA ILE A 190 -9.76 -10.82 -6.74
C ILE A 190 -10.27 -12.09 -7.38
N ASN A 191 -10.73 -12.01 -8.63
CA ASN A 191 -11.27 -13.14 -9.40
C ASN A 191 -12.36 -13.94 -8.65
N GLY A 192 -13.18 -13.23 -7.87
CA GLY A 192 -14.29 -13.81 -7.12
C GLY A 192 -13.93 -14.40 -5.76
N LYS A 193 -12.67 -14.38 -5.33
CA LYS A 193 -12.19 -14.85 -4.04
C LYS A 193 -11.70 -13.70 -3.19
N TYR A 194 -11.66 -13.89 -1.87
CA TYR A 194 -11.28 -12.84 -0.92
C TYR A 194 -9.90 -13.11 -0.32
N TYR A 195 -9.17 -12.03 -0.04
CA TYR A 195 -7.79 -12.04 0.45
C TYR A 195 -7.56 -10.89 1.42
N ASN A 196 -6.73 -11.12 2.44
CA ASN A 196 -6.26 -10.04 3.31
C ASN A 196 -5.06 -9.33 2.68
N VAL A 197 -5.02 -8.00 2.78
CA VAL A 197 -3.90 -7.16 2.31
C VAL A 197 -3.58 -6.10 3.36
N ASP A 198 -2.32 -6.05 3.81
CA ASP A 198 -1.84 -4.97 4.66
C ASP A 198 -0.75 -4.16 3.96
N LEU A 199 -1.17 -3.13 3.26
CA LEU A 199 -0.29 -2.19 2.58
C LEU A 199 0.62 -1.42 3.56
N THR A 200 0.16 -1.19 4.80
CA THR A 200 0.94 -0.47 5.80
C THR A 200 2.22 -1.24 6.17
N TRP A 201 2.09 -2.54 6.39
CA TRP A 201 3.23 -3.37 6.73
C TRP A 201 4.07 -3.75 5.51
N ASP A 202 3.49 -3.82 4.33
CA ASP A 202 4.25 -4.03 3.08
C ASP A 202 5.07 -2.80 2.66
N ASP A 203 4.71 -1.58 3.12
CA ASP A 203 5.49 -0.36 2.91
C ASP A 203 6.66 -0.29 3.91
N GLN A 204 7.84 -0.64 3.45
CA GLN A 204 9.08 -0.53 4.21
C GLN A 204 9.91 0.69 3.77
N GLY A 205 9.24 1.81 3.51
CA GLY A 205 9.84 3.09 3.09
C GLY A 205 10.45 3.04 1.70
N SER A 206 11.77 2.86 1.59
CA SER A 206 12.43 2.78 0.28
C SER A 206 12.19 1.45 -0.45
N ASN A 207 11.57 0.47 0.19
CA ASN A 207 11.29 -0.85 -0.37
C ASN A 207 9.83 -1.21 -0.13
N ILE A 208 9.25 -1.89 -1.11
CA ILE A 208 7.94 -2.52 -0.99
C ILE A 208 8.19 -4.01 -0.80
N LEU A 209 7.54 -4.60 0.19
CA LEU A 209 7.48 -6.04 0.38
C LEU A 209 6.06 -6.52 0.06
N TYR A 210 5.86 -7.83 0.02
CA TYR A 210 4.57 -8.44 -0.32
C TYR A 210 4.23 -9.55 0.67
N ALA A 211 4.80 -9.47 1.89
CA ALA A 211 4.58 -10.44 2.96
C ALA A 211 3.11 -10.51 3.38
N TYR A 212 2.38 -9.38 3.19
CA TYR A 212 0.97 -9.22 3.55
C TYR A 212 0.09 -8.96 2.32
N PHE A 213 0.52 -9.37 1.14
CA PHE A 213 -0.23 -9.19 -0.10
C PHE A 213 -1.03 -10.45 -0.45
N ASN A 214 -2.36 -10.37 -0.38
CA ASN A 214 -3.32 -11.41 -0.73
C ASN A 214 -3.21 -12.69 0.13
N LEU A 215 -3.21 -12.52 1.45
CA LEU A 215 -3.13 -13.61 2.39
C LEU A 215 -4.48 -14.27 2.70
N THR A 216 -4.42 -15.54 3.10
CA THR A 216 -5.55 -16.22 3.74
C THR A 216 -5.75 -15.72 5.18
N ASP A 217 -6.96 -15.95 5.76
CA ASP A 217 -7.20 -15.67 7.19
C ASP A 217 -6.24 -16.43 8.08
N ALA A 218 -5.93 -17.68 7.75
CA ALA A 218 -4.99 -18.49 8.51
C ALA A 218 -3.59 -17.88 8.60
N ARG A 219 -3.15 -17.24 7.51
CA ARG A 219 -1.85 -16.55 7.47
C ARG A 219 -1.91 -15.18 8.15
N MET A 220 -2.95 -14.41 7.88
CA MET A 220 -3.12 -13.08 8.46
C MET A 220 -3.22 -13.12 9.98
N THR A 221 -3.94 -14.10 10.53
CA THR A 221 -4.13 -14.25 11.98
C THR A 221 -2.90 -14.79 12.75
N GLU A 222 -1.77 -15.01 12.09
CA GLU A 222 -0.50 -15.31 12.79
C GLU A 222 -0.05 -14.11 13.65
N ASP A 223 -0.35 -12.89 13.21
CA ASP A 223 0.04 -11.64 13.88
C ASP A 223 -1.04 -10.54 13.86
N HIS A 224 -2.17 -10.76 13.20
CA HIS A 224 -3.32 -9.87 13.17
C HIS A 224 -4.54 -10.50 13.84
N ALA A 225 -5.24 -9.73 14.67
CA ALA A 225 -6.47 -10.15 15.34
C ALA A 225 -7.61 -9.19 14.95
N PRO A 226 -8.52 -9.57 14.04
CA PRO A 226 -9.64 -8.71 13.66
C PRO A 226 -10.61 -8.51 14.83
N GLU A 227 -11.19 -7.31 14.94
CA GLU A 227 -12.25 -7.05 15.90
C GLU A 227 -13.55 -7.76 15.51
N GLU A 228 -14.38 -8.05 16.51
CA GLU A 228 -15.72 -8.56 16.24
C GLU A 228 -16.60 -7.48 15.59
N THR A 229 -17.21 -7.80 14.46
CA THR A 229 -18.11 -6.92 13.73
C THR A 229 -19.58 -7.35 13.88
N LYS A 230 -20.52 -6.39 13.74
CA LYS A 230 -21.95 -6.68 13.73
C LYS A 230 -22.44 -7.34 12.43
N TYR A 231 -21.57 -7.46 11.44
CA TYR A 231 -21.84 -8.08 10.14
C TYR A 231 -20.75 -9.10 9.83
N ALA A 232 -21.10 -10.11 9.02
CA ALA A 232 -20.15 -11.14 8.64
C ALA A 232 -19.12 -10.56 7.64
N MET A 233 -17.85 -10.70 7.95
CA MET A 233 -16.78 -10.42 7.00
C MET A 233 -16.60 -11.59 6.04
N PRO A 234 -16.16 -11.33 4.78
CA PRO A 234 -15.80 -12.40 3.86
C PRO A 234 -14.69 -13.29 4.41
N VAL A 235 -14.72 -14.58 4.05
CA VAL A 235 -13.69 -15.55 4.41
C VAL A 235 -12.60 -15.56 3.35
N CYS A 236 -11.34 -15.44 3.76
CA CYS A 236 -10.15 -15.47 2.92
C CYS A 236 -9.47 -16.84 3.04
N ASP A 237 -9.83 -17.78 2.16
CA ASP A 237 -9.36 -19.17 2.20
C ASP A 237 -8.56 -19.61 0.96
N SER A 238 -8.30 -18.69 0.03
CA SER A 238 -7.60 -18.97 -1.22
C SER A 238 -6.16 -18.43 -1.21
N GLU A 239 -5.23 -19.16 -1.79
CA GLU A 239 -3.85 -18.73 -2.06
C GLU A 239 -3.58 -18.39 -3.55
N GLU A 240 -4.60 -18.45 -4.42
CA GLU A 240 -4.39 -18.35 -5.87
C GLU A 240 -3.83 -16.97 -6.30
N ALA A 241 -4.21 -15.90 -5.59
CA ALA A 241 -3.72 -14.54 -5.85
C ALA A 241 -2.65 -14.10 -4.84
N GLU A 242 -2.15 -14.97 -3.97
CA GLU A 242 -1.01 -14.64 -3.12
C GLU A 242 0.23 -14.32 -3.98
N TYR A 243 0.97 -13.27 -3.63
CA TYR A 243 2.11 -12.79 -4.43
C TYR A 243 3.09 -13.90 -4.81
N PHE A 244 3.54 -14.70 -3.83
CA PHE A 244 4.52 -15.76 -4.04
C PHE A 244 3.95 -17.01 -4.73
N THR A 245 2.66 -17.15 -4.79
CA THR A 245 1.99 -18.17 -5.60
C THR A 245 1.96 -17.75 -7.07
N VAL A 246 1.71 -16.46 -7.35
CA VAL A 246 1.64 -15.90 -8.71
C VAL A 246 3.02 -15.76 -9.33
N PHE A 247 3.99 -15.15 -8.62
CA PHE A 247 5.32 -14.84 -9.15
C PHE A 247 6.37 -15.91 -8.85
N GLY A 248 6.08 -16.87 -7.98
CA GLY A 248 7.08 -17.81 -7.45
C GLY A 248 7.97 -17.17 -6.39
N GLY A 249 9.08 -17.84 -6.09
CA GLY A 249 10.04 -17.39 -5.07
C GLY A 249 9.79 -17.99 -3.69
N LYS A 250 8.88 -18.97 -3.53
CA LYS A 250 8.78 -19.78 -2.30
C LYS A 250 9.95 -20.79 -2.27
N THR A 251 10.68 -20.83 -1.16
CA THR A 251 11.78 -21.80 -0.93
C THR A 251 11.77 -22.31 0.51
N GLU A 252 12.16 -23.56 0.73
CA GLU A 252 12.31 -24.12 2.08
C GLU A 252 13.59 -23.58 2.76
N GLY A 253 14.65 -23.38 1.98
CA GLY A 253 15.93 -22.93 2.48
C GLY A 253 16.81 -22.33 1.38
N PHE A 254 18.07 -22.04 1.70
CA PHE A 254 19.00 -21.47 0.73
C PHE A 254 19.44 -22.51 -0.31
N SER A 255 19.22 -22.19 -1.58
CA SER A 255 19.77 -22.91 -2.73
C SER A 255 20.37 -21.90 -3.69
N ALA A 256 21.71 -21.98 -3.90
CA ALA A 256 22.42 -21.07 -4.80
C ALA A 256 21.93 -21.19 -6.25
N GLU A 257 21.59 -22.40 -6.71
CA GLU A 257 21.12 -22.65 -8.08
C GLU A 257 19.69 -22.13 -8.28
N GLU A 258 18.80 -22.39 -7.33
CA GLU A 258 17.41 -21.92 -7.35
C GLU A 258 17.34 -20.39 -7.34
N LEU A 259 18.00 -19.75 -6.36
CA LEU A 259 18.04 -18.30 -6.25
C LEU A 259 18.77 -17.64 -7.42
N GLY A 260 19.84 -18.27 -7.93
CA GLY A 260 20.51 -17.84 -9.15
C GLY A 260 19.61 -17.93 -10.39
N GLY A 261 18.75 -18.93 -10.45
CA GLY A 261 17.69 -19.06 -11.45
C GLY A 261 16.66 -17.93 -11.37
N LEU A 262 16.24 -17.58 -10.18
CA LEU A 262 15.33 -16.42 -9.98
C LEU A 262 15.95 -15.11 -10.43
N ILE A 263 17.27 -14.88 -10.16
CA ILE A 263 17.97 -13.69 -10.66
C ILE A 263 17.95 -13.64 -12.19
N ARG A 264 18.23 -14.77 -12.86
CA ARG A 264 18.20 -14.82 -14.34
C ARG A 264 16.84 -14.51 -14.93
N ASN A 265 15.76 -14.89 -14.23
CA ASN A 265 14.39 -14.76 -14.73
C ASN A 265 13.72 -13.44 -14.34
N ASN A 266 14.01 -12.92 -13.14
CA ASN A 266 13.28 -11.82 -12.52
C ASN A 266 14.15 -10.56 -12.29
N GLY A 267 15.45 -10.60 -12.68
CA GLY A 267 16.35 -9.47 -12.45
C GLY A 267 17.02 -9.48 -11.07
N THR A 268 17.59 -8.35 -10.70
CA THR A 268 18.46 -8.21 -9.53
C THR A 268 17.74 -7.85 -8.23
N ARG A 269 16.41 -7.70 -8.26
CA ARG A 269 15.56 -7.50 -7.07
C ARG A 269 14.67 -8.72 -6.89
N LEU A 270 15.02 -9.57 -5.92
CA LEU A 270 14.31 -10.81 -5.66
C LEU A 270 13.46 -10.71 -4.42
N HIS A 271 12.19 -11.01 -4.54
CA HIS A 271 11.30 -11.32 -3.42
C HIS A 271 11.30 -12.83 -3.23
N VAL A 272 11.71 -13.28 -2.03
CA VAL A 272 11.81 -14.70 -1.68
C VAL A 272 11.05 -14.95 -0.39
N TYR A 273 10.12 -15.90 -0.42
CA TYR A 273 9.37 -16.34 0.74
C TYR A 273 9.95 -17.66 1.29
N VAL A 274 10.43 -17.63 2.53
CA VAL A 274 11.08 -18.79 3.19
C VAL A 274 10.06 -19.58 3.99
N THR A 275 9.74 -20.79 3.53
CA THR A 275 8.80 -21.68 4.23
C THR A 275 9.46 -22.40 5.43
N GLY A 276 10.78 -22.56 5.41
CA GLY A 276 11.59 -23.17 6.47
C GLY A 276 12.10 -22.19 7.52
N ASP A 277 13.31 -22.45 8.03
CA ASP A 277 13.97 -21.62 9.05
C ASP A 277 14.58 -20.35 8.43
N THR A 278 13.99 -19.21 8.75
CA THR A 278 14.41 -17.90 8.25
C THR A 278 15.78 -17.46 8.76
N ALA A 279 16.15 -17.87 9.99
CA ALA A 279 17.46 -17.54 10.56
C ALA A 279 18.56 -18.34 9.88
N ALA A 280 18.34 -19.63 9.62
CA ALA A 280 19.24 -20.47 8.84
C ALA A 280 19.39 -19.93 7.42
N PHE A 281 18.28 -19.59 6.75
CA PHE A 281 18.29 -18.98 5.42
C PHE A 281 19.12 -17.70 5.37
N SER A 282 18.92 -16.78 6.32
CA SER A 282 19.66 -15.50 6.39
C SER A 282 21.17 -15.73 6.56
N ASN A 283 21.56 -16.68 7.41
CA ASN A 283 22.97 -17.04 7.60
C ASN A 283 23.59 -17.66 6.33
N ASP A 284 22.86 -18.57 5.68
CA ASP A 284 23.31 -19.20 4.44
C ASP A 284 23.39 -18.20 3.30
N LEU A 285 22.44 -17.30 3.17
CA LEU A 285 22.47 -16.20 2.20
C LEU A 285 23.74 -15.34 2.38
N ARG A 286 24.05 -14.97 3.63
CA ARG A 286 25.26 -14.21 3.96
C ARG A 286 26.55 -14.94 3.57
N ASN A 287 26.63 -16.21 3.88
CA ASN A 287 27.84 -17.01 3.67
C ASN A 287 28.02 -17.46 2.22
N ASN A 288 26.94 -17.57 1.46
CA ASN A 288 26.95 -18.13 0.11
C ASN A 288 26.42 -17.17 -0.96
N PHE A 289 26.31 -15.87 -0.67
CA PHE A 289 25.81 -14.85 -1.60
C PHE A 289 26.51 -14.91 -2.97
N PHE A 290 27.84 -15.03 -2.98
CA PHE A 290 28.61 -15.12 -4.24
C PHE A 290 28.40 -16.43 -4.99
N LYS A 291 28.03 -17.53 -4.32
CA LYS A 291 27.64 -18.77 -5.02
C LYS A 291 26.33 -18.58 -5.78
N MET A 292 25.36 -17.91 -5.15
CA MET A 292 24.07 -17.57 -5.75
C MET A 292 24.26 -16.66 -6.98
N THR A 293 25.01 -15.58 -6.86
CA THR A 293 25.25 -14.65 -7.97
C THR A 293 26.09 -15.29 -9.08
N SER A 294 27.03 -16.16 -8.76
CA SER A 294 27.78 -16.97 -9.74
C SER A 294 26.87 -17.94 -10.48
N ALA A 295 25.92 -18.59 -9.80
CA ALA A 295 24.91 -19.44 -10.43
C ALA A 295 23.99 -18.65 -11.36
N ALA A 296 23.79 -17.35 -11.09
CA ALA A 296 23.12 -16.43 -12.00
C ALA A 296 23.94 -16.00 -13.23
N GLY A 297 25.23 -16.36 -13.29
CA GLY A 297 26.15 -15.94 -14.35
C GLY A 297 26.78 -14.57 -14.10
N LEU A 298 26.65 -14.00 -12.90
CA LEU A 298 27.21 -12.70 -12.56
C LEU A 298 28.63 -12.81 -12.05
N GLY A 299 29.54 -11.92 -12.53
CA GLY A 299 30.93 -11.90 -12.12
C GLY A 299 31.15 -11.38 -10.70
N ILE A 300 31.96 -12.05 -9.90
CA ILE A 300 32.21 -11.75 -8.48
C ILE A 300 32.73 -10.32 -8.25
N SER A 301 33.55 -9.80 -9.13
CA SER A 301 34.19 -8.47 -8.98
C SER A 301 33.23 -7.29 -9.18
N ALA A 302 32.09 -7.54 -9.82
CA ALA A 302 31.12 -6.52 -10.16
C ALA A 302 29.87 -6.53 -9.26
N VAL A 303 29.79 -7.44 -8.26
CA VAL A 303 28.55 -7.71 -7.53
C VAL A 303 28.71 -7.42 -6.04
N SER A 304 27.71 -6.81 -5.47
CA SER A 304 27.47 -6.76 -4.03
C SER A 304 25.97 -6.94 -3.75
N GLY A 305 25.58 -7.09 -2.51
CA GLY A 305 24.17 -7.28 -2.19
C GLY A 305 23.80 -6.71 -0.84
N LYS A 306 22.51 -6.47 -0.70
CA LYS A 306 21.85 -6.17 0.55
C LYS A 306 20.51 -6.89 0.56
N TRP A 307 19.97 -7.16 1.72
CA TRP A 307 18.64 -7.74 1.85
C TRP A 307 17.91 -7.17 3.06
N TYR A 308 16.63 -7.20 2.95
CA TYR A 308 15.66 -6.81 3.98
C TYR A 308 14.77 -8.00 4.24
N SER A 309 14.22 -8.11 5.44
CA SER A 309 13.25 -9.16 5.75
C SER A 309 12.06 -8.62 6.51
N LEU A 310 10.89 -9.15 6.20
CA LEU A 310 9.64 -8.91 6.90
C LEU A 310 8.95 -10.28 7.05
N GLY A 311 8.77 -10.73 8.31
CA GLY A 311 8.28 -12.07 8.57
C GLY A 311 9.11 -13.14 7.85
N ARG A 312 8.52 -13.82 6.89
CA ARG A 312 9.15 -14.85 6.06
C ARG A 312 9.66 -14.38 4.71
N GLU A 313 9.35 -13.15 4.33
CA GLU A 313 9.84 -12.56 3.08
C GLU A 313 11.24 -11.99 3.24
N PHE A 314 12.06 -12.23 2.22
CA PHE A 314 13.36 -11.60 2.02
C PHE A 314 13.35 -10.87 0.67
N LEU A 315 13.55 -9.55 0.70
CA LEU A 315 13.90 -8.78 -0.48
C LEU A 315 15.42 -8.79 -0.61
N ILE A 316 15.95 -9.54 -1.57
CA ILE A 316 17.37 -9.63 -1.88
C ILE A 316 17.66 -8.71 -3.05
N ILE A 317 18.50 -7.70 -2.85
CA ILE A 317 18.92 -6.76 -3.89
C ILE A 317 20.37 -7.09 -4.26
N VAL A 318 20.54 -7.58 -5.47
CA VAL A 318 21.87 -7.83 -6.06
C VAL A 318 22.29 -6.56 -6.80
N ILE A 319 23.35 -5.93 -6.38
CA ILE A 319 23.87 -4.70 -6.99
C ILE A 319 24.96 -5.09 -7.97
N VAL A 320 24.68 -4.91 -9.26
CA VAL A 320 25.61 -5.15 -10.36
C VAL A 320 26.12 -3.81 -10.88
N ARG A 321 27.43 -3.59 -10.88
CA ARG A 321 28.00 -2.35 -11.39
C ARG A 321 27.77 -2.22 -12.88
N GLY A 322 27.10 -1.17 -13.28
CA GLY A 322 26.67 -0.91 -14.64
C GLY A 322 25.17 -1.16 -14.88
N ASP A 323 24.50 -1.86 -13.98
CA ASP A 323 23.04 -2.06 -13.98
C ASP A 323 22.40 -1.00 -13.06
N ALA A 324 22.34 0.23 -13.55
CA ALA A 324 21.90 1.39 -12.76
C ALA A 324 20.37 1.50 -12.64
N ASN A 325 19.61 0.82 -13.51
CA ASN A 325 18.16 0.72 -13.42
C ASN A 325 17.68 -0.50 -12.60
N GLY A 326 18.58 -1.45 -12.29
CA GLY A 326 18.30 -2.61 -11.45
C GLY A 326 17.50 -3.72 -12.14
N ASP A 327 17.46 -3.75 -13.49
CA ASP A 327 16.69 -4.77 -14.22
C ASP A 327 17.51 -6.06 -14.50
N GLY A 328 18.78 -6.12 -14.09
CA GLY A 328 19.65 -7.26 -14.24
C GLY A 328 20.40 -7.32 -15.57
N ILE A 329 20.21 -6.34 -16.45
CA ILE A 329 20.83 -6.25 -17.77
C ILE A 329 21.60 -4.94 -17.85
N THR A 330 22.89 -5.00 -18.15
CA THR A 330 23.66 -3.78 -18.39
C THR A 330 23.53 -3.38 -19.86
N ASP A 331 22.75 -2.33 -20.13
CA ASP A 331 22.48 -1.85 -21.49
C ASP A 331 22.32 -0.31 -21.57
N ILE A 332 21.76 0.19 -22.70
CA ILE A 332 21.60 1.63 -22.93
C ILE A 332 20.61 2.29 -21.95
N ARG A 333 19.70 1.54 -21.32
CA ARG A 333 18.76 2.07 -20.33
C ARG A 333 19.48 2.49 -19.06
N ASP A 334 20.56 1.77 -18.69
CA ASP A 334 21.41 2.15 -17.56
C ASP A 334 22.16 3.45 -17.80
N TYR A 335 22.56 3.69 -19.04
CA TYR A 335 23.18 4.96 -19.41
C TYR A 335 22.26 6.16 -19.12
N VAL A 336 20.95 6.01 -19.33
CA VAL A 336 19.95 7.05 -18.98
C VAL A 336 19.87 7.22 -17.46
N SER A 337 19.70 6.15 -16.70
CA SER A 337 19.63 6.16 -15.25
C SER A 337 20.89 6.74 -14.60
N MET A 338 22.06 6.40 -15.10
CA MET A 338 23.34 6.96 -14.65
C MET A 338 23.45 8.47 -14.90
N LYS A 339 22.98 8.95 -16.05
CA LYS A 339 22.95 10.40 -16.34
C LYS A 339 22.03 11.16 -15.39
N GLU A 340 20.86 10.62 -15.09
CA GLU A 340 19.94 11.20 -14.12
C GLU A 340 20.56 11.25 -12.73
N CYS A 341 21.18 10.17 -12.27
CA CYS A 341 21.90 10.10 -11.01
C CYS A 341 23.00 11.16 -10.92
N ALA A 342 23.83 11.27 -11.95
CA ALA A 342 24.93 12.24 -12.01
C ALA A 342 24.43 13.70 -12.02
N LEU A 343 23.32 13.98 -12.73
CA LEU A 343 22.74 15.33 -12.83
C LEU A 343 22.10 15.79 -11.51
N THR A 344 21.57 14.87 -10.73
CA THR A 344 20.94 15.15 -9.43
C THR A 344 21.93 15.15 -8.27
N ALA A 345 23.25 14.96 -8.54
CA ALA A 345 24.30 14.72 -7.54
C ALA A 345 23.95 13.58 -6.59
N GLY A 346 23.16 12.61 -7.06
CA GLY A 346 22.81 11.40 -6.34
C GLY A 346 23.98 10.42 -6.31
N TYR A 347 23.93 9.45 -5.39
CA TYR A 347 24.85 8.33 -5.36
C TYR A 347 24.09 7.02 -5.46
N ASP A 348 24.43 6.22 -6.48
CA ASP A 348 23.99 4.85 -6.62
C ASP A 348 25.22 3.95 -6.84
N LYS A 349 25.31 2.88 -6.05
CA LYS A 349 26.44 1.96 -6.07
C LYS A 349 26.54 1.16 -7.38
N ALA A 350 25.42 0.93 -8.06
CA ALA A 350 25.38 0.28 -9.38
C ALA A 350 25.88 1.24 -10.47
N ALA A 351 25.62 2.54 -10.32
CA ALA A 351 26.05 3.59 -11.22
C ALA A 351 27.54 4.00 -11.02
N ASP A 352 28.11 3.78 -9.82
CA ASP A 352 29.55 4.00 -9.52
C ASP A 352 30.37 2.83 -10.06
N ILE A 353 30.65 2.87 -11.37
CA ILE A 353 31.31 1.77 -12.08
C ILE A 353 32.81 1.66 -11.72
N ASN A 354 33.46 2.79 -11.55
CA ASN A 354 34.90 2.84 -11.23
C ASN A 354 35.18 2.67 -9.73
N ALA A 355 34.12 2.68 -8.88
CA ALA A 355 34.18 2.53 -7.43
C ALA A 355 34.99 3.62 -6.71
N ASP A 356 34.94 4.86 -7.23
CA ASP A 356 35.58 6.01 -6.58
C ASP A 356 34.70 6.73 -5.53
N GLY A 357 33.49 6.28 -5.35
CA GLY A 357 32.50 6.83 -4.38
C GLY A 357 31.69 7.99 -4.92
N SER A 358 31.72 8.23 -6.23
CA SER A 358 30.98 9.30 -6.91
C SER A 358 30.34 8.77 -8.18
N VAL A 359 29.17 9.28 -8.56
CA VAL A 359 28.57 9.02 -9.87
C VAL A 359 28.74 10.27 -10.73
N ASN A 360 29.57 10.17 -11.78
CA ASN A 360 29.95 11.31 -12.60
C ASN A 360 30.22 10.92 -14.05
N ALA A 361 30.77 11.85 -14.83
CA ALA A 361 31.09 11.63 -16.26
C ALA A 361 32.12 10.49 -16.52
N SER A 362 32.93 10.14 -15.51
CA SER A 362 33.88 9.04 -15.64
C SER A 362 33.18 7.69 -15.72
N ASP A 363 32.16 7.49 -14.85
CA ASP A 363 31.34 6.27 -14.82
C ASP A 363 30.52 6.10 -16.09
N ILE A 364 29.91 7.21 -16.55
CA ILE A 364 29.13 7.26 -17.79
C ILE A 364 30.04 6.88 -18.99
N THR A 365 31.28 7.35 -18.98
CA THR A 365 32.25 7.05 -20.03
C THR A 365 32.68 5.56 -19.99
N GLU A 366 32.89 5.02 -18.79
CA GLU A 366 33.21 3.62 -18.59
C GLU A 366 32.07 2.69 -19.02
N LEU A 367 30.80 3.03 -18.66
CA LEU A 367 29.65 2.27 -19.15
C LEU A 367 29.58 2.26 -20.67
N ARG A 368 29.72 3.45 -21.30
CA ARG A 368 29.68 3.56 -22.76
C ARG A 368 30.77 2.68 -23.41
N LYS A 369 31.97 2.65 -22.83
CA LYS A 369 33.06 1.80 -23.32
C LYS A 369 32.68 0.32 -23.24
N ARG A 370 32.14 -0.15 -22.11
CA ARG A 370 31.72 -1.54 -21.93
C ARG A 370 30.61 -1.94 -22.92
N LEU A 371 29.64 -1.05 -23.17
CA LEU A 371 28.56 -1.32 -24.13
C LEU A 371 29.08 -1.44 -25.57
N LEU A 372 30.11 -0.67 -25.95
CA LEU A 372 30.71 -0.73 -27.27
C LEU A 372 31.66 -1.91 -27.44
N GLU A 373 32.21 -2.47 -26.36
CA GLU A 373 33.09 -3.66 -26.39
C GLU A 373 32.28 -4.96 -26.31
N ALA A 374 30.99 -4.91 -25.95
CA ALA A 374 30.10 -6.07 -25.87
C ALA A 374 29.42 -6.43 -27.22
N GLU A 375 29.54 -5.58 -28.25
CA GLU A 375 29.17 -5.86 -29.66
C GLU A 375 30.29 -6.62 -30.39
#